data_0ce33b99e7d525e4f5e1d4e42bb56ba3
#
_entry.id   0ce33b99e7d525e4f5e1d4e42bb56ba3
#
_cell.length_a   1.000
_cell.length_b   1.000
_cell.length_c   1.000
_cell.angle_alpha   90.00
_cell.angle_beta   90.00
_cell.angle_gamma   90.00
#
_symmetry.space_group_name_H-M   'P 1'
#
loop_
_entity.id
_entity.type
_entity.pdbx_description
1 polymer ?
#
loop_
_entity_poly.entity_id
_entity_poly.type
_entity_poly.pdbx_seq_one_letter_code
_entity_poly.pdbx_strand_id
1 'polypeptide(L)'
;MSRLVPRREVSAREPGAGLTRPPNGEWVRVRMSSPLRAVVFASCALLWLSGAVWLVVHLTLEQPTPFGPLPSPWEPPLLKVHGLLAVVGVFLLGWITADHLTERRKLGRNYRSGVLLAGTAALLVLTGYALYYTTGAAHEVAARTHEFLGVGSLLVALAHWWRARPAR
;
A
#
# COMPACT_ATOMS: atom_id res chain seq x y z
N MET A 1 13.43 -10.60 64.45
CA MET A 1 12.27 -9.83 64.03
C MET A 1 12.56 -9.26 62.62
N SER A 2 12.22 -10.01 61.60
CA SER A 2 12.43 -9.61 60.20
C SER A 2 11.18 -8.86 59.70
N ARG A 3 11.32 -7.55 59.39
CA ARG A 3 10.22 -6.74 58.84
C ARG A 3 10.06 -7.08 57.34
N LEU A 4 8.95 -7.72 57.02
CA LEU A 4 8.50 -7.87 55.62
C LEU A 4 8.15 -6.49 55.07
N VAL A 5 8.93 -6.03 54.11
CA VAL A 5 8.62 -4.83 53.28
C VAL A 5 7.46 -5.21 52.36
N PRO A 6 6.33 -4.49 52.42
CA PRO A 6 5.22 -4.79 51.52
C PRO A 6 5.66 -4.54 50.06
N ARG A 7 5.53 -5.58 49.22
CA ARG A 7 5.69 -5.49 47.78
C ARG A 7 4.67 -4.45 47.27
N ARG A 8 5.14 -3.28 46.84
CA ARG A 8 4.30 -2.32 46.09
C ARG A 8 3.76 -3.09 44.87
N GLU A 9 2.48 -3.34 44.88
CA GLU A 9 1.75 -3.70 43.66
C GLU A 9 1.96 -2.54 42.68
N VAL A 10 2.80 -2.78 41.66
CA VAL A 10 2.91 -1.89 40.54
C VAL A 10 1.56 -2.03 39.79
N SER A 11 0.69 -1.07 40.05
CA SER A 11 -0.56 -0.92 39.30
C SER A 11 -0.20 -0.99 37.82
N ALA A 12 -0.61 -2.10 37.19
CA ALA A 12 -0.43 -2.28 35.75
C ALA A 12 -1.26 -1.19 35.07
N ARG A 13 -0.61 -0.07 34.72
CA ARG A 13 -1.23 0.95 33.86
C ARG A 13 -1.74 0.23 32.63
N GLU A 14 -3.04 0.35 32.38
CA GLU A 14 -3.65 -0.15 31.16
C GLU A 14 -2.83 0.32 29.95
N PRO A 15 -2.43 -0.59 29.06
CA PRO A 15 -1.62 -0.21 27.91
C PRO A 15 -2.44 0.72 27.02
N GLY A 16 -1.83 1.83 26.62
CA GLY A 16 -2.46 2.82 25.73
C GLY A 16 -3.08 2.18 24.48
N ALA A 17 -4.14 2.76 23.98
CA ALA A 17 -4.88 2.25 22.82
C ALA A 17 -3.95 1.94 21.64
N GLY A 18 -3.92 0.68 21.21
CA GLY A 18 -3.11 0.22 20.07
C GLY A 18 -1.98 -0.76 20.42
N LEU A 19 -1.80 -1.10 21.71
CA LEU A 19 -0.88 -2.15 22.13
C LEU A 19 -1.63 -3.46 22.37
N THR A 20 -1.05 -4.59 21.97
CA THR A 20 -1.49 -5.94 22.30
C THR A 20 -0.34 -6.72 22.88
N ARG A 21 -0.65 -7.64 23.81
CA ARG A 21 0.35 -8.49 24.45
C ARG A 21 0.39 -9.85 23.74
N PRO A 22 1.45 -10.17 23.00
CA PRO A 22 1.62 -11.50 22.42
C PRO A 22 1.99 -12.54 23.52
N PRO A 23 1.99 -13.84 23.20
CA PRO A 23 2.27 -14.92 24.16
C PRO A 23 3.62 -14.80 24.87
N ASN A 24 4.62 -14.15 24.26
CA ASN A 24 5.94 -13.89 24.85
C ASN A 24 5.96 -12.78 25.91
N GLY A 25 4.83 -12.12 26.17
CA GLY A 25 4.71 -11.12 27.23
C GLY A 25 5.17 -9.70 26.89
N GLU A 26 5.74 -9.48 25.71
CA GLU A 26 6.19 -8.16 25.25
C GLU A 26 5.08 -7.37 24.57
N TRP A 27 4.89 -6.09 24.94
CA TRP A 27 3.86 -5.23 24.32
C TRP A 27 4.27 -4.79 22.92
N VAL A 28 3.46 -5.13 21.91
CA VAL A 28 3.70 -4.80 20.53
C VAL A 28 2.68 -3.76 20.03
N ARG A 29 3.14 -2.70 19.39
CA ARG A 29 2.28 -1.71 18.76
C ARG A 29 1.68 -2.29 17.47
N VAL A 30 0.39 -2.54 17.47
CA VAL A 30 -0.32 -3.20 16.36
C VAL A 30 -0.99 -2.21 15.41
N ARG A 31 -1.24 -0.99 15.86
CA ARG A 31 -1.99 0.02 15.07
C ARG A 31 -1.10 1.18 14.68
N MET A 32 -1.13 1.49 13.39
CA MET A 32 -0.55 2.74 12.89
C MET A 32 -1.24 3.94 13.54
N SER A 33 -0.50 5.01 13.81
CA SER A 33 -1.07 6.28 14.27
C SER A 33 -2.12 6.81 13.28
N SER A 34 -3.11 7.53 13.79
CA SER A 34 -4.18 8.10 12.93
C SER A 34 -3.64 8.97 11.79
N PRO A 35 -2.67 9.89 12.02
CA PRO A 35 -2.14 10.72 10.94
C PRO A 35 -1.37 9.89 9.89
N LEU A 36 -0.54 8.93 10.30
CA LEU A 36 0.19 8.08 9.36
C LEU A 36 -0.79 7.27 8.50
N ARG A 37 -1.84 6.74 9.10
CA ARG A 37 -2.87 6.02 8.38
C ARG A 37 -3.57 6.92 7.35
N ALA A 38 -3.91 8.16 7.70
CA ALA A 38 -4.51 9.12 6.77
C ALA A 38 -3.58 9.42 5.59
N VAL A 39 -2.29 9.66 5.84
CA VAL A 39 -1.28 9.89 4.80
C VAL A 39 -1.19 8.69 3.85
N VAL A 40 -1.12 7.48 4.39
CA VAL A 40 -1.06 6.25 3.58
C VAL A 40 -2.30 6.10 2.71
N PHE A 41 -3.50 6.25 3.28
CA PHE A 41 -4.73 6.13 2.50
C PHE A 41 -4.85 7.22 1.43
N ALA A 42 -4.52 8.47 1.77
CA ALA A 42 -4.55 9.57 0.81
C ALA A 42 -3.56 9.35 -0.34
N SER A 43 -2.33 8.96 -0.04
CA SER A 43 -1.30 8.67 -1.05
C SER A 43 -1.69 7.50 -1.96
N CYS A 44 -2.19 6.41 -1.40
CA CYS A 44 -2.68 5.27 -2.17
C CYS A 44 -3.87 5.64 -3.06
N ALA A 45 -4.81 6.43 -2.54
CA ALA A 45 -5.98 6.88 -3.31
C ALA A 45 -5.56 7.81 -4.47
N LEU A 46 -4.68 8.77 -4.22
CA LEU A 46 -4.16 9.67 -5.26
C LEU A 46 -3.37 8.91 -6.33
N LEU A 47 -2.52 7.96 -5.92
CA LEU A 47 -1.77 7.13 -6.84
C LEU A 47 -2.70 6.29 -7.72
N TRP A 48 -3.69 5.64 -7.12
CA TRP A 48 -4.66 4.83 -7.86
C TRP A 48 -5.50 5.69 -8.79
N LEU A 49 -6.03 6.84 -8.32
CA LEU A 49 -6.85 7.75 -9.12
C LEU A 49 -6.06 8.33 -10.31
N SER A 50 -4.81 8.72 -10.12
CA SER A 50 -3.97 9.25 -11.21
C SER A 50 -3.75 8.21 -12.31
N GLY A 51 -3.53 6.95 -11.96
CA GLY A 51 -3.42 5.85 -12.93
C GLY A 51 -4.75 5.56 -13.63
N ALA A 52 -5.87 5.56 -12.89
CA ALA A 52 -7.19 5.36 -13.46
C ALA A 52 -7.59 6.48 -14.43
N VAL A 53 -7.30 7.74 -14.08
CA VAL A 53 -7.54 8.88 -14.97
C VAL A 53 -6.71 8.77 -16.25
N TRP A 54 -5.42 8.43 -16.11
CA TRP A 54 -4.57 8.20 -17.27
C TRP A 54 -5.14 7.09 -18.16
N LEU A 55 -5.53 5.96 -17.58
CA LEU A 55 -6.09 4.82 -18.34
C LEU A 55 -7.37 5.22 -19.09
N VAL A 56 -8.27 5.97 -18.44
CA VAL A 56 -9.48 6.48 -19.11
C VAL A 56 -9.12 7.38 -20.28
N VAL A 57 -8.20 8.33 -20.08
CA VAL A 57 -7.74 9.24 -21.17
C VAL A 57 -7.12 8.44 -22.30
N HIS A 58 -6.28 7.46 -22.01
CA HIS A 58 -5.63 6.58 -22.97
C HIS A 58 -6.65 5.80 -23.83
N LEU A 59 -7.71 5.28 -23.20
CA LEU A 59 -8.71 4.47 -23.89
C LEU A 59 -9.80 5.27 -24.61
N THR A 60 -9.99 6.55 -24.28
CA THR A 60 -11.17 7.31 -24.77
C THR A 60 -10.85 8.60 -25.53
N LEU A 61 -9.63 9.14 -25.40
CA LEU A 61 -9.29 10.46 -25.94
C LEU A 61 -8.16 10.40 -26.97
N GLU A 62 -8.23 9.45 -27.89
CA GLU A 62 -7.34 9.42 -29.05
C GLU A 62 -7.67 10.58 -30.01
N GLN A 63 -6.64 11.17 -30.61
CA GLN A 63 -6.80 12.21 -31.64
C GLN A 63 -6.82 11.60 -33.05
N PRO A 64 -7.90 11.67 -33.78
CA PRO A 64 -7.93 11.19 -35.16
C PRO A 64 -7.05 12.07 -36.05
N THR A 65 -6.14 11.44 -36.79
CA THR A 65 -5.31 12.13 -37.80
C THR A 65 -5.34 11.38 -39.12
N PRO A 66 -4.97 12.04 -40.24
CA PRO A 66 -4.90 11.36 -41.56
C PRO A 66 -3.91 10.19 -41.59
N PHE A 67 -2.99 10.12 -40.61
CA PHE A 67 -1.94 9.08 -40.50
C PHE A 67 -2.25 8.03 -39.45
N GLY A 68 -3.46 8.03 -38.87
CA GLY A 68 -3.89 7.16 -37.76
C GLY A 68 -4.11 7.92 -36.45
N PRO A 69 -4.66 7.22 -35.44
CA PRO A 69 -4.91 7.84 -34.15
C PRO A 69 -3.58 8.16 -33.43
N LEU A 70 -3.51 9.36 -32.86
CA LEU A 70 -2.40 9.77 -31.98
C LEU A 70 -2.84 9.75 -30.52
N PRO A 71 -1.93 9.44 -29.59
CA PRO A 71 -2.19 9.54 -28.16
C PRO A 71 -2.65 10.94 -27.75
N SER A 72 -3.47 11.00 -26.72
CA SER A 72 -3.95 12.28 -26.16
C SER A 72 -2.80 13.13 -25.64
N PRO A 73 -2.78 14.46 -25.87
CA PRO A 73 -1.78 15.38 -25.31
C PRO A 73 -1.80 15.42 -23.77
N TRP A 74 -2.84 14.91 -23.14
CA TRP A 74 -2.95 14.81 -21.69
C TRP A 74 -2.21 13.60 -21.10
N GLU A 75 -1.87 12.60 -21.90
CA GLU A 75 -1.17 11.41 -21.40
C GLU A 75 0.18 11.71 -20.76
N PRO A 76 1.09 12.49 -21.39
CA PRO A 76 2.41 12.75 -20.80
C PRO A 76 2.34 13.49 -19.46
N PRO A 77 1.53 14.55 -19.27
CA PRO A 77 1.44 15.20 -17.96
C PRO A 77 0.81 14.29 -16.88
N LEU A 78 -0.18 13.48 -17.24
CA LEU A 78 -0.79 12.52 -16.31
C LEU A 78 0.20 11.45 -15.87
N LEU A 79 1.00 10.91 -16.79
CA LEU A 79 2.08 9.97 -16.46
C LEU A 79 3.13 10.58 -15.53
N LYS A 80 3.49 11.85 -15.72
CA LYS A 80 4.42 12.55 -14.82
C LYS A 80 3.85 12.65 -13.40
N VAL A 81 2.57 13.00 -13.27
CA VAL A 81 1.89 13.07 -11.97
C VAL A 81 1.82 11.69 -11.34
N HIS A 82 1.43 10.66 -12.10
CA HIS A 82 1.37 9.29 -11.61
C HIS A 82 2.75 8.79 -11.15
N GLY A 83 3.79 9.03 -11.93
CA GLY A 83 5.18 8.68 -11.59
C GLY A 83 5.67 9.37 -10.31
N LEU A 84 5.37 10.66 -10.13
CA LEU A 84 5.71 11.39 -8.91
C LEU A 84 5.00 10.80 -7.67
N LEU A 85 3.72 10.50 -7.80
CA LEU A 85 2.96 9.85 -6.74
C LEU A 85 3.47 8.42 -6.46
N ALA A 86 3.97 7.71 -7.49
CA ALA A 86 4.57 6.39 -7.33
C ALA A 86 5.85 6.44 -6.47
N VAL A 87 6.68 7.48 -6.61
CA VAL A 87 7.87 7.67 -5.75
C VAL A 87 7.47 7.78 -4.28
N VAL A 88 6.44 8.58 -3.98
CA VAL A 88 5.87 8.67 -2.62
C VAL A 88 5.33 7.32 -2.16
N GLY A 89 4.62 6.61 -3.04
CA GLY A 89 4.08 5.28 -2.77
C GLY A 89 5.16 4.25 -2.42
N VAL A 90 6.27 4.22 -3.17
CA VAL A 90 7.41 3.33 -2.91
C VAL A 90 8.05 3.61 -1.55
N PHE A 91 8.25 4.90 -1.22
CA PHE A 91 8.77 5.30 0.09
C PHE A 91 7.87 4.83 1.24
N LEU A 92 6.56 5.07 1.13
CA LEU A 92 5.58 4.63 2.13
C LEU A 92 5.49 3.11 2.22
N LEU A 93 5.55 2.40 1.09
CA LEU A 93 5.58 0.94 1.05
C LEU A 93 6.77 0.38 1.83
N GLY A 94 7.97 0.93 1.61
CA GLY A 94 9.18 0.53 2.32
C GLY A 94 9.03 0.75 3.83
N TRP A 95 8.55 1.93 4.24
CA TRP A 95 8.32 2.24 5.65
C TRP A 95 7.31 1.30 6.30
N ILE A 96 6.14 1.10 5.66
CA ILE A 96 5.09 0.23 6.20
C ILE A 96 5.57 -1.23 6.28
N THR A 97 6.33 -1.69 5.28
CA THR A 97 6.83 -3.07 5.25
C THR A 97 7.80 -3.32 6.39
N ALA A 98 8.70 -2.39 6.69
CA ALA A 98 9.67 -2.52 7.76
C ALA A 98 9.01 -2.68 9.13
N ASP A 99 8.01 -1.87 9.44
CA ASP A 99 7.39 -1.84 10.76
C ASP A 99 6.15 -2.74 10.85
N HIS A 100 5.17 -2.49 9.98
CA HIS A 100 3.84 -3.07 10.10
C HIS A 100 3.81 -4.56 9.72
N LEU A 101 4.48 -4.96 8.64
CA LEU A 101 4.45 -6.35 8.17
C LEU A 101 5.21 -7.28 9.14
N THR A 102 6.34 -6.81 9.69
CA THR A 102 7.15 -7.55 10.64
C THR A 102 6.40 -7.80 11.96
N GLU A 103 5.73 -6.78 12.49
CA GLU A 103 4.93 -6.91 13.71
C GLU A 103 3.69 -7.81 13.49
N ARG A 104 3.01 -7.67 12.35
CA ARG A 104 1.84 -8.50 12.01
C ARG A 104 2.18 -9.96 11.80
N ARG A 105 3.38 -10.28 11.32
CA ARG A 105 3.87 -11.65 11.24
C ARG A 105 3.91 -12.33 12.60
N LYS A 106 4.39 -11.62 13.63
CA LYS A 106 4.46 -12.13 15.01
C LYS A 106 3.08 -12.44 15.59
N LEU A 107 2.05 -11.70 15.18
CA LEU A 107 0.68 -11.83 15.68
C LEU A 107 -0.20 -12.79 14.87
N GLY A 108 0.23 -13.24 13.70
CA GLY A 108 -0.50 -14.15 12.80
C GLY A 108 -1.81 -13.60 12.22
N ARG A 109 -2.29 -12.46 12.70
CA ARG A 109 -3.59 -11.88 12.32
C ARG A 109 -3.47 -11.04 11.05
N ASN A 110 -4.30 -11.36 10.05
CA ASN A 110 -4.37 -10.68 8.74
C ASN A 110 -3.03 -10.65 7.95
N TYR A 111 -2.05 -11.44 8.36
CA TYR A 111 -0.73 -11.52 7.73
C TYR A 111 -0.82 -11.86 6.24
N ARG A 112 -1.62 -12.89 5.87
CA ARG A 112 -1.75 -13.35 4.48
C ARG A 112 -2.26 -12.27 3.53
N SER A 113 -3.28 -11.49 3.94
CA SER A 113 -3.80 -10.41 3.11
C SER A 113 -2.84 -9.22 3.03
N GLY A 114 -2.04 -8.99 4.07
CA GLY A 114 -0.97 -8.00 4.07
C GLY A 114 0.17 -8.37 3.12
N VAL A 115 0.60 -9.64 3.11
CA VAL A 115 1.61 -10.15 2.18
C VAL A 115 1.11 -10.07 0.73
N LEU A 116 -0.15 -10.43 0.49
CA LEU A 116 -0.74 -10.31 -0.85
C LEU A 116 -0.74 -8.85 -1.32
N LEU A 117 -1.15 -7.91 -0.48
CA LEU A 117 -1.16 -6.48 -0.81
C LEU A 117 0.26 -5.95 -1.07
N ALA A 118 1.22 -6.29 -0.20
CA ALA A 118 2.62 -5.90 -0.38
C ALA A 118 3.24 -6.51 -1.64
N GLY A 119 2.94 -7.79 -1.94
CA GLY A 119 3.38 -8.45 -3.16
C GLY A 119 2.79 -7.81 -4.42
N THR A 120 1.49 -7.48 -4.41
CA THR A 120 0.85 -6.74 -5.51
C THR A 120 1.52 -5.38 -5.72
N ALA A 121 1.77 -4.64 -4.65
CA ALA A 121 2.46 -3.35 -4.72
C ALA A 121 3.90 -3.49 -5.25
N ALA A 122 4.64 -4.51 -4.82
CA ALA A 122 5.99 -4.78 -5.32
C ALA A 122 5.98 -5.10 -6.83
N LEU A 123 5.03 -5.91 -7.30
CA LEU A 123 4.87 -6.20 -8.73
C LEU A 123 4.48 -4.95 -9.53
N LEU A 124 3.63 -4.07 -8.99
CA LEU A 124 3.32 -2.77 -9.61
C LEU A 124 4.56 -1.89 -9.73
N VAL A 125 5.41 -1.84 -8.72
CA VAL A 125 6.68 -1.11 -8.78
C VAL A 125 7.59 -1.70 -9.86
N LEU A 126 7.75 -3.01 -9.90
CA LEU A 126 8.62 -3.69 -10.89
C LEU A 126 8.11 -3.50 -12.32
N THR A 127 6.82 -3.68 -12.55
CA THR A 127 6.22 -3.49 -13.88
C THR A 127 6.25 -2.01 -14.30
N GLY A 128 5.94 -1.08 -13.39
CA GLY A 128 6.04 0.36 -13.66
C GLY A 128 7.48 0.77 -14.01
N TYR A 129 8.47 0.22 -13.31
CA TYR A 129 9.88 0.45 -13.63
C TYR A 129 10.26 -0.16 -14.99
N ALA A 130 9.78 -1.36 -15.30
CA ALA A 130 10.03 -2.01 -16.58
C ALA A 130 9.54 -1.19 -17.77
N LEU A 131 8.45 -0.42 -17.63
CA LEU A 131 7.92 0.44 -18.70
C LEU A 131 8.93 1.50 -19.20
N TYR A 132 9.88 1.92 -18.36
CA TYR A 132 10.92 2.88 -18.76
C TYR A 132 12.08 2.22 -19.50
N TYR A 133 12.30 0.91 -19.33
CA TYR A 133 13.51 0.22 -19.80
C TYR A 133 13.24 -0.84 -20.85
N THR A 134 11.98 -1.11 -21.17
CA THR A 134 11.62 -2.11 -22.18
C THR A 134 10.98 -1.50 -23.40
N THR A 135 11.06 -2.20 -24.54
CA THR A 135 10.44 -1.85 -25.82
C THR A 135 9.81 -3.09 -26.44
N GLY A 136 8.98 -2.89 -27.48
CA GLY A 136 8.33 -3.99 -28.20
C GLY A 136 7.46 -4.89 -27.32
N ALA A 137 7.48 -6.17 -27.54
CA ALA A 137 6.64 -7.14 -26.83
C ALA A 137 6.84 -7.14 -25.32
N ALA A 138 8.06 -6.93 -24.84
CA ALA A 138 8.34 -6.85 -23.39
C ALA A 138 7.67 -5.64 -22.75
N HIS A 139 7.66 -4.48 -23.43
CA HIS A 139 6.97 -3.29 -22.98
C HIS A 139 5.47 -3.53 -22.91
N GLU A 140 4.89 -4.14 -23.94
CA GLU A 140 3.46 -4.43 -23.96
C GLU A 140 3.02 -5.38 -22.85
N VAL A 141 3.79 -6.43 -22.58
CA VAL A 141 3.54 -7.34 -21.45
C VAL A 141 3.63 -6.59 -20.12
N ALA A 142 4.63 -5.73 -19.94
CA ALA A 142 4.77 -4.93 -18.73
C ALA A 142 3.59 -3.97 -18.55
N ALA A 143 3.15 -3.29 -19.62
CA ALA A 143 2.02 -2.36 -19.62
C ALA A 143 0.72 -3.06 -19.23
N ARG A 144 0.37 -4.15 -19.92
CA ARG A 144 -0.84 -4.94 -19.62
C ARG A 144 -0.82 -5.47 -18.19
N THR A 145 0.33 -5.98 -17.74
CA THR A 145 0.46 -6.50 -16.38
C THR A 145 0.29 -5.37 -15.35
N HIS A 146 0.89 -4.19 -15.60
CA HIS A 146 0.77 -3.03 -14.73
C HIS A 146 -0.69 -2.53 -14.64
N GLU A 147 -1.37 -2.40 -15.76
CA GLU A 147 -2.78 -2.00 -15.85
C GLU A 147 -3.68 -2.96 -15.07
N PHE A 148 -3.55 -4.28 -15.33
CA PHE A 148 -4.35 -5.32 -14.67
C PHE A 148 -4.14 -5.33 -13.16
N LEU A 149 -2.88 -5.30 -12.72
CA LEU A 149 -2.54 -5.27 -11.30
C LEU A 149 -2.98 -3.93 -10.68
N GLY A 150 -2.85 -2.82 -11.41
CA GLY A 150 -3.28 -1.50 -10.97
C GLY A 150 -4.78 -1.46 -10.66
N VAL A 151 -5.60 -1.88 -11.61
CA VAL A 151 -7.06 -1.97 -11.41
C VAL A 151 -7.41 -2.97 -10.29
N GLY A 152 -6.81 -4.16 -10.32
CA GLY A 152 -7.06 -5.22 -9.32
C GLY A 152 -6.58 -4.86 -7.91
N SER A 153 -5.57 -4.00 -7.80
CA SER A 153 -5.00 -3.59 -6.50
C SER A 153 -6.03 -2.95 -5.56
N LEU A 154 -7.03 -2.25 -6.11
CA LEU A 154 -8.13 -1.68 -5.34
C LEU A 154 -8.91 -2.76 -4.61
N LEU A 155 -9.24 -3.86 -5.29
CA LEU A 155 -9.98 -4.99 -4.68
C LEU A 155 -9.16 -5.65 -3.57
N VAL A 156 -7.85 -5.84 -3.81
CA VAL A 156 -6.94 -6.40 -2.81
C VAL A 156 -6.84 -5.49 -1.58
N ALA A 157 -6.73 -4.17 -1.79
CA ALA A 157 -6.67 -3.18 -0.72
C ALA A 157 -7.97 -3.15 0.09
N LEU A 158 -9.13 -3.13 -0.57
CA LEU A 158 -10.45 -3.17 0.07
C LEU A 158 -10.64 -4.47 0.87
N ALA A 159 -10.25 -5.62 0.33
CA ALA A 159 -10.33 -6.91 1.02
C ALA A 159 -9.41 -6.94 2.26
N HIS A 160 -8.19 -6.39 2.14
CA HIS A 160 -7.28 -6.25 3.28
C HIS A 160 -7.87 -5.35 4.38
N TRP A 161 -8.40 -4.19 3.99
CA TRP A 161 -9.00 -3.25 4.92
C TRP A 161 -10.25 -3.83 5.61
N TRP A 162 -11.11 -4.52 4.86
CA TRP A 162 -12.31 -5.15 5.43
C TRP A 162 -11.97 -6.20 6.48
N ARG A 163 -11.03 -7.09 6.18
CA ARG A 163 -10.54 -8.10 7.12
C ARG A 163 -9.86 -7.51 8.36
N ALA A 164 -9.35 -6.29 8.26
CA ALA A 164 -8.72 -5.59 9.39
C ALA A 164 -9.73 -4.95 10.35
N ARG A 165 -11.02 -4.86 10.01
CA ARG A 165 -12.06 -4.34 10.90
C ARG A 165 -12.25 -5.29 12.08
N PRO A 166 -12.40 -4.77 13.33
CA PRO A 166 -12.80 -5.61 14.45
C PRO A 166 -14.20 -6.17 14.18
N ALA A 167 -14.43 -7.45 14.50
CA ALA A 167 -15.79 -7.97 14.58
C ALA A 167 -16.54 -7.13 15.62
N ARG A 168 -17.68 -6.58 15.21
CA ARG A 168 -18.61 -5.90 16.13
C ARG A 168 -19.32 -6.90 16.98
#